data_ff63f710af37d900337af33f71e56fbd
#
_entry.id   ff63f710af37d900337af33f71e56fbd
#
_cell.length_a   1.000
_cell.length_b   1.000
_cell.length_c   1.000
_cell.angle_alpha   90.00
_cell.angle_beta   90.00
_cell.angle_gamma   90.00
#
_symmetry.space_group_name_H-M   'P 1'
#
loop_
_entity.id
_entity.type
_entity.pdbx_description
1 polymer ?
#
loop_
_entity_poly.entity_id
_entity_poly.type
_entity_poly.pdbx_seq_one_letter_code
_entity_poly.pdbx_strand_id
1 'polypeptide(L)'
;MDSGDANTVRSETMRDYAREFLKGVAEMSVEFGKGCRDIFKQSLANRDSFLVRKFGKESYIGRRIRGPCEKIRLKLRFFNEYLPEDKDPLHSWSVILFVLVLAFAANNYAVLSFTMEWEYSSSTAPTPTPVTKKMYLHPPSANRVVLPDGRYIAYREQGVPAERARFSVIAPHAFLSSRLAGIPGLKASLLEEFGVRWLTYDLPGFGESDPHPERTLESSAMDMSLLANAVGVTGKLWVVGYSSGSIHAWAALRFIPEKLAGAAMFAPMVNPYDQTMSREERRRTWEKWTRWKKFMYFLARRFPRFLAYFYHRSFLSGKHGQIDKWLSMSLGKRDRALIEDPIYEEFWQRDVEESIRQGDVKPFIEEAVMQVSNWGFCLAELKLQKKERGKGVLNWLKSMLIVDQEEYLGFLGPIHIWQGMDDRVVPPSMTDFVHRILPGAAVHKLPYEGHFTYVYFCDECHRQIFTTLFGIPQGPLNDNTVEVNQSPVEDEAETIDKVTPIDSATDEI
;
A
#
# COMPACT_ATOMS: atom_id res chain seq x y z
N MET A 1 -26.04 40.68 33.64
CA MET A 1 -24.82 41.48 33.65
C MET A 1 -23.78 40.70 34.44
N ASP A 2 -22.60 40.56 33.91
CA ASP A 2 -21.40 39.89 34.45
C ASP A 2 -21.34 38.36 34.42
N SER A 3 -20.98 37.84 33.22
CA SER A 3 -20.31 36.56 33.08
C SER A 3 -19.19 36.60 32.00
N GLY A 4 -18.77 37.78 31.54
CA GLY A 4 -17.79 37.99 30.50
C GLY A 4 -16.31 38.13 30.97
N ASP A 5 -16.07 38.53 32.18
CA ASP A 5 -14.74 38.96 32.63
C ASP A 5 -13.86 37.83 33.23
N ALA A 6 -14.45 36.76 33.74
CA ALA A 6 -13.67 35.69 34.41
C ALA A 6 -12.87 34.80 33.45
N ASN A 7 -13.31 34.67 32.20
CA ASN A 7 -12.61 33.81 31.20
C ASN A 7 -11.46 34.54 30.50
N THR A 8 -11.52 35.85 30.35
CA THR A 8 -10.42 36.64 29.74
C THR A 8 -9.24 36.77 30.69
N VAL A 9 -9.48 37.05 31.97
CA VAL A 9 -8.42 37.14 33.00
C VAL A 9 -7.72 35.79 33.19
N ARG A 10 -8.45 34.66 33.09
CA ARG A 10 -7.86 33.32 33.22
C ARG A 10 -7.03 32.93 32.02
N SER A 11 -7.31 33.44 30.83
CA SER A 11 -6.53 33.16 29.60
C SER A 11 -5.26 33.99 29.53
N GLU A 12 -5.25 35.21 30.04
CA GLU A 12 -4.08 36.06 30.12
C GLU A 12 -3.08 35.54 31.14
N THR A 13 -3.50 35.14 32.32
CA THR A 13 -2.65 34.53 33.35
C THR A 13 -2.00 33.22 32.89
N MET A 14 -2.70 32.39 32.13
CA MET A 14 -2.14 31.16 31.58
C MET A 14 -1.08 31.42 30.49
N ARG A 15 -1.27 32.47 29.67
CA ARG A 15 -0.28 32.89 28.66
C ARG A 15 0.99 33.45 29.28
N ASP A 16 0.84 34.24 30.33
CA ASP A 16 1.99 34.80 31.05
C ASP A 16 2.75 33.71 31.80
N TYR A 17 2.05 32.78 32.44
CA TYR A 17 2.68 31.62 33.08
C TYR A 17 3.44 30.73 32.06
N ALA A 18 2.86 30.48 30.89
CA ALA A 18 3.52 29.73 29.81
C ALA A 18 4.74 30.48 29.28
N ARG A 19 4.69 31.81 29.17
CA ARG A 19 5.82 32.64 28.72
C ARG A 19 6.95 32.66 29.75
N GLU A 20 6.64 32.78 31.04
CA GLU A 20 7.65 32.68 32.09
C GLU A 20 8.26 31.30 32.22
N PHE A 21 7.45 30.24 32.11
CA PHE A 21 7.93 28.87 32.07
C PHE A 21 8.88 28.62 30.88
N LEU A 22 8.50 29.06 29.68
CA LEU A 22 9.36 28.96 28.50
C LEU A 22 10.67 29.75 28.63
N LYS A 23 10.62 30.92 29.28
CA LYS A 23 11.79 31.73 29.59
C LYS A 23 12.71 31.02 30.59
N GLY A 24 12.16 30.45 31.65
CA GLY A 24 12.90 29.64 32.62
C GLY A 24 13.54 28.40 32.01
N VAL A 25 12.83 27.70 31.14
CA VAL A 25 13.37 26.54 30.40
C VAL A 25 14.48 26.97 29.45
N ALA A 26 14.36 28.12 28.78
CA ALA A 26 15.41 28.64 27.91
C ALA A 26 16.68 29.02 28.69
N GLU A 27 16.53 29.71 29.84
CA GLU A 27 17.63 30.07 30.72
C GLU A 27 18.32 28.83 31.31
N MET A 28 17.57 27.84 31.77
CA MET A 28 18.07 26.56 32.26
C MET A 28 18.84 25.79 31.15
N SER A 29 18.32 25.81 29.93
CA SER A 29 18.96 25.15 28.78
C SER A 29 20.28 25.82 28.42
N VAL A 30 20.38 27.14 28.53
CA VAL A 30 21.62 27.90 28.31
C VAL A 30 22.65 27.59 29.41
N GLU A 31 22.24 27.57 30.68
CA GLU A 31 23.12 27.24 31.81
C GLU A 31 23.60 25.78 31.75
N PHE A 32 22.69 24.83 31.43
CA PHE A 32 23.08 23.44 31.21
C PHE A 32 24.05 23.29 30.06
N GLY A 33 23.83 24.02 28.94
CA GLY A 33 24.73 24.04 27.79
C GLY A 33 26.12 24.60 28.13
N LYS A 34 26.20 25.63 29.02
CA LYS A 34 27.48 26.16 29.55
C LYS A 34 28.17 25.10 30.40
N GLY A 35 27.44 24.47 31.35
CA GLY A 35 28.00 23.43 32.22
C GLY A 35 28.52 22.22 31.42
N CYS A 36 27.78 21.73 30.44
CA CYS A 36 28.24 20.66 29.55
C CYS A 36 29.48 21.06 28.74
N ARG A 37 29.56 22.32 28.28
CA ARG A 37 30.72 22.84 27.56
C ARG A 37 31.97 22.88 28.46
N ASP A 38 31.83 23.30 29.70
CA ASP A 38 32.94 23.40 30.63
C ASP A 38 33.45 22.03 31.06
N ILE A 39 32.54 21.06 31.30
CA ILE A 39 32.90 19.67 31.54
C ILE A 39 33.61 19.07 30.31
N PHE A 40 33.10 19.36 29.11
CA PHE A 40 33.70 18.85 27.86
C PHE A 40 35.08 19.48 27.61
N LYS A 41 35.25 20.79 27.88
CA LYS A 41 36.56 21.47 27.79
C LYS A 41 37.54 20.91 28.80
N GLN A 42 37.14 20.70 30.07
CA GLN A 42 37.97 20.08 31.08
C GLN A 42 38.37 18.65 30.74
N SER A 43 37.42 17.86 30.21
CA SER A 43 37.68 16.48 29.79
C SER A 43 38.61 16.40 28.57
N LEU A 44 38.57 17.39 27.65
CA LEU A 44 39.43 17.44 26.48
C LEU A 44 40.83 18.06 26.79
N ALA A 45 40.93 18.90 27.83
CA ALA A 45 42.20 19.48 28.28
C ALA A 45 43.10 18.44 28.95
N ASN A 46 42.52 17.39 29.51
CA ASN A 46 43.29 16.34 30.17
C ASN A 46 43.63 15.23 29.14
N ARG A 47 44.91 15.11 28.75
CA ARG A 47 45.43 14.13 27.79
C ARG A 47 45.14 12.68 28.16
N ASP A 48 44.92 12.40 29.44
CA ASP A 48 44.64 11.06 29.97
C ASP A 48 43.17 10.77 30.17
N SER A 49 42.26 11.68 29.74
CA SER A 49 40.81 11.44 29.89
C SER A 49 40.37 10.29 28.99
N PHE A 50 39.41 9.50 29.49
CA PHE A 50 38.79 8.38 28.78
C PHE A 50 38.29 8.80 27.38
N LEU A 51 37.73 10.02 27.25
CA LEU A 51 37.24 10.56 25.99
C LEU A 51 38.35 10.82 24.98
N VAL A 52 39.49 11.41 25.42
CA VAL A 52 40.65 11.65 24.54
C VAL A 52 41.29 10.34 24.11
N ARG A 53 41.37 9.36 25.00
CA ARG A 53 41.92 8.03 24.70
C ARG A 53 41.03 7.23 23.72
N LYS A 54 39.70 7.33 23.81
CA LYS A 54 38.75 6.57 22.93
C LYS A 54 38.37 7.30 21.65
N PHE A 55 38.25 8.62 21.68
CA PHE A 55 37.74 9.45 20.57
C PHE A 55 38.70 10.52 20.09
N GLY A 56 39.86 10.70 20.71
CA GLY A 56 40.89 11.67 20.30
C GLY A 56 41.39 11.40 18.87
N LYS A 57 42.03 12.42 18.29
CA LYS A 57 42.52 12.41 16.90
C LYS A 57 43.41 11.20 16.57
N GLU A 58 44.16 10.72 17.55
CA GLU A 58 45.12 9.61 17.44
C GLU A 58 44.51 8.22 17.77
N SER A 59 43.27 8.16 18.27
CA SER A 59 42.60 6.91 18.60
C SER A 59 42.24 6.12 17.34
N TYR A 60 42.11 4.79 17.46
CA TYR A 60 41.69 3.92 16.38
C TYR A 60 40.33 4.37 15.80
N ILE A 61 39.40 4.76 16.66
CA ILE A 61 38.04 5.23 16.26
C ILE A 61 38.16 6.59 15.57
N GLY A 62 38.97 7.54 16.13
CA GLY A 62 39.20 8.86 15.53
C GLY A 62 39.79 8.79 14.12
N ARG A 63 40.77 7.90 13.89
CA ARG A 63 41.34 7.67 12.55
C ARG A 63 40.35 7.09 11.56
N ARG A 64 39.51 6.16 12.01
CA ARG A 64 38.52 5.49 11.13
C ARG A 64 37.31 6.36 10.75
N ILE A 65 36.93 7.30 11.65
CA ILE A 65 35.79 8.21 11.43
C ILE A 65 36.20 9.46 10.65
N ARG A 66 37.46 9.86 10.67
CA ARG A 66 37.97 11.10 10.07
C ARG A 66 37.63 11.21 8.57
N GLY A 67 37.87 10.16 7.80
CA GLY A 67 37.57 10.14 6.36
C GLY A 67 36.09 10.31 6.02
N PRO A 68 35.17 9.51 6.62
CA PRO A 68 33.75 9.72 6.47
C PRO A 68 33.25 11.08 6.95
N CYS A 69 33.76 11.61 8.09
CA CYS A 69 33.37 12.92 8.61
C CYS A 69 33.82 14.07 7.69
N GLU A 70 35.01 13.98 7.09
CA GLU A 70 35.46 14.96 6.10
C GLU A 70 34.62 14.95 4.83
N LYS A 71 34.20 13.77 4.35
CA LYS A 71 33.28 13.64 3.21
C LYS A 71 31.91 14.24 3.52
N ILE A 72 31.39 14.04 4.72
CA ILE A 72 30.13 14.62 5.19
C ILE A 72 30.28 16.14 5.31
N ARG A 73 31.39 16.63 5.88
CA ARG A 73 31.68 18.06 5.99
C ARG A 73 31.75 18.77 4.64
N LEU A 74 32.37 18.14 3.63
CA LEU A 74 32.40 18.68 2.27
C LEU A 74 31.01 18.73 1.64
N LYS A 75 30.14 17.68 1.84
CA LYS A 75 28.76 17.66 1.34
C LYS A 75 27.85 18.65 2.07
N LEU A 76 28.16 18.98 3.34
CA LEU A 76 27.35 19.92 4.13
C LEU A 76 27.85 21.37 3.99
N ARG A 77 28.94 21.60 3.24
CA ARG A 77 29.53 22.94 3.06
C ARG A 77 28.53 23.94 2.46
N PHE A 78 27.66 23.48 1.60
CA PHE A 78 26.55 24.25 1.01
C PHE A 78 25.61 24.83 2.10
N PHE A 79 25.38 24.12 3.21
CA PHE A 79 24.53 24.62 4.30
C PHE A 79 25.19 25.76 5.11
N ASN A 80 26.51 25.95 4.98
CA ASN A 80 27.19 27.03 5.68
C ASN A 80 26.86 28.40 5.09
N GLU A 81 26.35 28.47 3.86
CA GLU A 81 25.86 29.71 3.20
C GLU A 81 24.66 30.32 3.93
N TYR A 82 23.94 29.53 4.74
CA TYR A 82 22.79 29.98 5.53
C TYR A 82 23.15 30.43 6.97
N LEU A 83 24.45 30.37 7.34
CA LEU A 83 24.92 30.81 8.65
C LEU A 83 25.48 32.24 8.57
N PRO A 84 25.29 33.05 9.62
CA PRO A 84 25.93 34.36 9.71
C PRO A 84 27.46 34.23 9.60
N GLU A 85 28.11 35.14 8.86
CA GLU A 85 29.54 35.11 8.53
C GLU A 85 30.46 35.16 9.74
N ASP A 86 29.99 35.68 10.87
CA ASP A 86 30.71 35.89 12.11
C ASP A 86 30.70 34.66 13.06
N LYS A 87 30.10 33.54 12.69
CA LYS A 87 29.99 32.36 13.55
C LYS A 87 30.68 31.13 12.98
N ASP A 88 31.41 30.42 13.87
CA ASP A 88 32.03 29.14 13.51
C ASP A 88 30.96 28.12 13.10
N PRO A 89 30.99 27.63 11.84
CA PRO A 89 30.01 26.68 11.32
C PRO A 89 29.88 25.40 12.14
N LEU A 90 31.01 24.88 12.68
CA LEU A 90 31.01 23.65 13.48
C LEU A 90 30.25 23.83 14.79
N HIS A 91 30.39 25.00 15.42
CA HIS A 91 29.69 25.32 16.66
C HIS A 91 28.19 25.55 16.40
N SER A 92 27.88 26.34 15.38
CA SER A 92 26.50 26.67 15.04
C SER A 92 25.67 25.43 14.65
N TRP A 93 26.24 24.54 13.84
CA TRP A 93 25.58 23.30 13.46
C TRP A 93 25.43 22.32 14.63
N SER A 94 26.41 22.26 15.53
CA SER A 94 26.30 21.43 16.74
C SER A 94 25.18 21.90 17.65
N VAL A 95 25.01 23.22 17.82
CA VAL A 95 23.89 23.79 18.60
C VAL A 95 22.56 23.56 17.91
N ILE A 96 22.47 23.78 16.61
CA ILE A 96 21.23 23.52 15.84
C ILE A 96 20.82 22.05 15.94
N LEU A 97 21.76 21.13 15.76
CA LEU A 97 21.49 19.69 15.87
C LEU A 97 21.05 19.31 17.28
N PHE A 98 21.70 19.87 18.30
CA PHE A 98 21.34 19.64 19.69
C PHE A 98 19.95 20.18 20.03
N VAL A 99 19.59 21.37 19.56
CA VAL A 99 18.25 21.95 19.71
C VAL A 99 17.21 21.11 18.98
N LEU A 100 17.51 20.62 17.77
CA LEU A 100 16.62 19.74 17.04
C LEU A 100 16.41 18.39 17.75
N VAL A 101 17.47 17.82 18.34
CA VAL A 101 17.36 16.57 19.13
C VAL A 101 16.56 16.82 20.41
N LEU A 102 16.78 17.95 21.10
CA LEU A 102 15.98 18.32 22.27
C LEU A 102 14.52 18.61 21.92
N ALA A 103 14.26 19.34 20.83
CA ALA A 103 12.91 19.60 20.35
C ALA A 103 12.20 18.30 19.96
N PHE A 104 12.91 17.37 19.33
CA PHE A 104 12.40 16.04 19.02
C PHE A 104 12.10 15.22 20.29
N ALA A 105 13.03 15.24 21.26
CA ALA A 105 12.84 14.57 22.55
C ALA A 105 11.69 15.20 23.37
N ALA A 106 11.61 16.53 23.42
CA ALA A 106 10.53 17.25 24.09
C ALA A 106 9.17 17.02 23.41
N ASN A 107 9.14 17.01 22.09
CA ASN A 107 7.91 16.69 21.35
C ASN A 107 7.46 15.24 21.58
N ASN A 108 8.38 14.29 21.64
CA ASN A 108 8.04 12.91 22.02
C ASN A 108 7.61 12.80 23.48
N TYR A 109 8.23 13.54 24.39
CA TYR A 109 7.83 13.59 25.79
C TYR A 109 6.46 14.26 25.96
N ALA A 110 6.20 15.37 25.26
CA ALA A 110 4.89 16.04 25.26
C ALA A 110 3.78 15.16 24.65
N VAL A 111 4.09 14.39 23.61
CA VAL A 111 3.15 13.40 23.06
C VAL A 111 2.92 12.25 24.04
N LEU A 112 3.95 11.80 24.76
CA LEU A 112 3.80 10.78 25.80
C LEU A 112 3.01 11.30 27.02
N SER A 113 3.31 12.52 27.49
CA SER A 113 2.60 13.12 28.63
C SER A 113 1.16 13.47 28.26
N PHE A 114 0.90 13.99 27.06
CA PHE A 114 -0.45 14.25 26.58
C PHE A 114 -1.29 12.95 26.47
N THR A 115 -0.68 11.83 26.09
CA THR A 115 -1.37 10.53 26.10
C THR A 115 -1.59 10.01 27.53
N MET A 116 -0.72 10.30 28.47
CA MET A 116 -0.90 9.93 29.88
C MET A 116 -1.91 10.85 30.61
N GLU A 117 -1.90 12.15 30.35
CA GLU A 117 -2.89 13.10 30.93
C GLU A 117 -4.30 12.88 30.37
N TRP A 118 -4.44 12.46 29.12
CA TRP A 118 -5.73 12.08 28.57
C TRP A 118 -6.31 10.83 29.25
N GLU A 119 -5.49 9.87 29.63
CA GLU A 119 -5.92 8.68 30.40
C GLU A 119 -6.30 9.07 31.84
N TYR A 120 -5.66 10.08 32.44
CA TYR A 120 -5.92 10.49 33.82
C TYR A 120 -7.11 11.47 33.95
N SER A 121 -7.34 12.33 32.98
CA SER A 121 -8.45 13.33 32.99
C SER A 121 -9.80 12.74 32.58
N SER A 122 -9.86 11.51 32.05
CA SER A 122 -11.11 10.78 31.74
C SER A 122 -11.74 10.08 32.95
N SER A 123 -11.19 10.19 34.15
CA SER A 123 -11.54 9.33 35.30
C SER A 123 -12.60 9.88 36.25
N THR A 124 -13.47 10.83 35.84
CA THR A 124 -14.51 11.39 36.71
C THR A 124 -15.94 11.28 36.17
N ALA A 125 -16.24 10.30 35.36
CA ALA A 125 -17.60 9.79 35.14
C ALA A 125 -17.52 8.27 34.87
N PRO A 126 -18.46 7.44 35.34
CA PRO A 126 -18.50 6.03 34.97
C PRO A 126 -19.03 5.92 33.56
N THR A 127 -18.18 6.25 32.59
CA THR A 127 -18.35 5.86 31.21
C THR A 127 -17.95 4.40 31.11
N PRO A 128 -18.70 3.53 30.39
CA PRO A 128 -18.30 2.14 30.22
C PRO A 128 -16.87 2.11 29.68
N THR A 129 -15.98 1.46 30.41
CA THR A 129 -14.58 1.26 30.00
C THR A 129 -14.56 0.77 28.55
N PRO A 130 -13.90 1.46 27.62
CA PRO A 130 -13.75 0.94 26.27
C PRO A 130 -13.05 -0.41 26.40
N VAL A 131 -13.76 -1.47 26.05
CA VAL A 131 -13.21 -2.82 26.02
C VAL A 131 -12.05 -2.76 25.06
N THR A 132 -10.81 -2.84 25.59
CA THR A 132 -9.62 -2.95 24.75
C THR A 132 -9.74 -4.26 24.00
N LYS A 133 -10.22 -4.20 22.75
CA LYS A 133 -10.31 -5.36 21.86
C LYS A 133 -8.90 -5.91 21.69
N LYS A 134 -8.69 -7.13 22.17
CA LYS A 134 -7.44 -7.86 21.93
C LYS A 134 -7.45 -8.37 20.50
N MET A 135 -6.30 -8.35 19.86
CA MET A 135 -6.12 -8.99 18.56
C MET A 135 -6.26 -10.50 18.71
N TYR A 136 -7.01 -11.11 17.80
CA TYR A 136 -7.26 -12.54 17.78
C TYR A 136 -6.66 -13.18 16.54
N LEU A 137 -5.79 -14.16 16.71
CA LEU A 137 -5.24 -14.93 15.61
C LEU A 137 -6.19 -16.08 15.29
N HIS A 138 -6.93 -15.94 14.18
CA HIS A 138 -7.83 -16.99 13.69
C HIS A 138 -7.06 -18.21 13.20
N PRO A 139 -7.64 -19.42 13.25
CA PRO A 139 -7.05 -20.60 12.64
C PRO A 139 -6.74 -20.38 11.15
N PRO A 140 -5.71 -21.03 10.59
CA PRO A 140 -5.43 -20.97 9.16
C PRO A 140 -6.64 -21.39 8.34
N SER A 141 -6.96 -20.63 7.28
CA SER A 141 -8.16 -20.86 6.46
C SER A 141 -7.94 -20.65 4.96
N ALA A 142 -6.68 -20.36 4.56
CA ALA A 142 -6.36 -20.10 3.17
C ALA A 142 -6.22 -21.37 2.33
N ASN A 143 -6.66 -21.31 1.08
CA ASN A 143 -6.12 -22.19 0.06
C ASN A 143 -4.70 -21.74 -0.25
N ARG A 144 -3.81 -22.69 -0.60
CA ARG A 144 -2.39 -22.39 -0.85
C ARG A 144 -1.93 -23.06 -2.13
N VAL A 145 -1.10 -22.35 -2.88
CA VAL A 145 -0.35 -22.89 -4.01
C VAL A 145 1.14 -22.76 -3.75
N VAL A 146 1.92 -23.71 -4.27
CA VAL A 146 3.39 -23.65 -4.26
C VAL A 146 3.84 -23.01 -5.56
N LEU A 147 4.63 -21.96 -5.48
CA LEU A 147 5.28 -21.34 -6.62
C LEU A 147 6.53 -22.12 -7.04
N PRO A 148 7.05 -21.90 -8.27
CA PRO A 148 8.25 -22.60 -8.75
C PRO A 148 9.51 -22.37 -7.91
N ASP A 149 9.56 -21.27 -7.15
CA ASP A 149 10.65 -20.95 -6.22
C ASP A 149 10.48 -21.59 -4.82
N GLY A 150 9.43 -22.38 -4.63
CA GLY A 150 9.13 -23.11 -3.39
C GLY A 150 8.33 -22.34 -2.36
N ARG A 151 8.03 -21.05 -2.59
CA ARG A 151 7.17 -20.26 -1.70
C ARG A 151 5.71 -20.68 -1.82
N TYR A 152 4.98 -20.63 -0.68
CA TYR A 152 3.54 -20.73 -0.66
C TYR A 152 2.89 -19.36 -0.83
N ILE A 153 1.89 -19.26 -1.72
CA ILE A 153 0.95 -18.14 -1.78
C ILE A 153 -0.40 -18.61 -1.27
N ALA A 154 -0.91 -17.89 -0.28
CA ALA A 154 -2.23 -18.06 0.28
C ALA A 154 -3.23 -17.23 -0.50
N TYR A 155 -4.37 -17.84 -0.87
CA TYR A 155 -5.38 -17.18 -1.68
C TYR A 155 -6.80 -17.58 -1.23
N ARG A 156 -7.77 -16.84 -1.73
CA ARG A 156 -9.20 -17.07 -1.56
C ARG A 156 -9.91 -16.91 -2.89
N GLU A 157 -10.85 -17.80 -3.15
CA GLU A 157 -11.74 -17.74 -4.31
C GLU A 157 -13.17 -17.44 -3.87
N GLN A 158 -13.86 -16.66 -4.68
CA GLN A 158 -15.28 -16.35 -4.51
C GLN A 158 -15.97 -16.35 -5.88
N GLY A 159 -17.29 -16.58 -5.88
CA GLY A 159 -18.11 -16.61 -7.10
C GLY A 159 -18.10 -17.99 -7.75
N VAL A 160 -18.02 -18.01 -9.08
CA VAL A 160 -18.18 -19.25 -9.85
C VAL A 160 -16.86 -20.04 -9.93
N PRO A 161 -16.92 -21.37 -10.04
CA PRO A 161 -15.72 -22.21 -10.20
C PRO A 161 -15.02 -21.93 -11.54
N ALA A 162 -13.75 -22.39 -11.65
CA ALA A 162 -12.88 -22.11 -12.79
C ALA A 162 -13.50 -22.46 -14.15
N GLU A 163 -14.12 -23.64 -14.23
CA GLU A 163 -14.69 -24.22 -15.44
C GLU A 163 -15.91 -23.44 -15.96
N ARG A 164 -16.59 -22.76 -15.05
CA ARG A 164 -17.80 -21.99 -15.35
C ARG A 164 -17.57 -20.47 -15.36
N ALA A 165 -16.33 -20.03 -15.12
CA ALA A 165 -15.99 -18.63 -15.07
C ALA A 165 -15.97 -18.00 -16.47
N ARG A 166 -16.86 -17.02 -16.68
CA ARG A 166 -16.83 -16.16 -17.86
C ARG A 166 -15.73 -15.10 -17.74
N PHE A 167 -15.55 -14.60 -16.53
CA PHE A 167 -14.51 -13.62 -16.21
C PHE A 167 -13.72 -14.07 -14.97
N SER A 168 -12.41 -14.08 -15.07
CA SER A 168 -11.52 -14.27 -13.92
C SER A 168 -10.96 -12.92 -13.51
N VAL A 169 -11.01 -12.63 -12.22
CA VAL A 169 -10.52 -11.38 -11.62
C VAL A 169 -9.48 -11.71 -10.57
N ILE A 170 -8.36 -10.97 -10.56
CA ILE A 170 -7.36 -11.05 -9.50
C ILE A 170 -7.22 -9.69 -8.81
N ALA A 171 -7.24 -9.67 -7.48
CA ALA A 171 -7.18 -8.45 -6.68
C ALA A 171 -6.09 -8.54 -5.60
N PRO A 172 -4.93 -7.88 -5.79
CA PRO A 172 -3.96 -7.66 -4.73
C PRO A 172 -4.53 -6.75 -3.65
N HIS A 173 -4.30 -7.10 -2.38
CA HIS A 173 -4.83 -6.34 -1.26
C HIS A 173 -4.08 -5.01 -1.04
N ALA A 174 -4.73 -4.08 -0.31
CA ALA A 174 -4.16 -2.81 0.08
C ALA A 174 -3.29 -2.91 1.34
N PHE A 175 -2.67 -1.80 1.74
CA PHE A 175 -1.91 -1.68 2.99
C PHE A 175 -2.80 -1.92 4.21
N LEU A 176 -2.34 -2.66 5.20
CA LEU A 176 -3.12 -3.11 6.36
C LEU A 176 -4.35 -3.97 5.99
N SER A 177 -4.22 -4.77 4.95
CA SER A 177 -5.26 -5.66 4.46
C SER A 177 -4.68 -7.04 4.11
N SER A 178 -5.53 -7.98 3.76
CA SER A 178 -5.19 -9.36 3.42
C SER A 178 -6.06 -9.89 2.28
N ARG A 179 -5.91 -11.18 1.95
CA ARG A 179 -6.81 -11.88 1.01
C ARG A 179 -8.28 -11.81 1.41
N LEU A 180 -8.59 -11.51 2.67
CA LEU A 180 -9.97 -11.47 3.17
C LEU A 180 -10.74 -10.25 2.69
N ALA A 181 -10.06 -9.14 2.37
CA ALA A 181 -10.72 -7.90 1.96
C ALA A 181 -11.48 -8.05 0.64
N GLY A 182 -10.82 -8.34 -0.44
CA GLY A 182 -11.43 -8.28 -1.76
C GLY A 182 -12.13 -6.93 -2.01
N ILE A 183 -13.42 -6.99 -2.36
CA ILE A 183 -14.37 -5.88 -2.26
C ILE A 183 -15.29 -6.17 -1.07
N PRO A 184 -15.20 -5.41 0.04
CA PRO A 184 -16.00 -5.66 1.24
C PRO A 184 -17.50 -5.56 0.97
N GLY A 185 -18.25 -6.56 1.41
CA GLY A 185 -19.70 -6.65 1.18
C GLY A 185 -20.10 -7.17 -0.21
N LEU A 186 -19.15 -7.58 -1.06
CA LEU A 186 -19.45 -8.17 -2.37
C LEU A 186 -20.21 -9.48 -2.21
N LYS A 187 -21.42 -9.52 -2.79
CA LYS A 187 -22.32 -10.68 -2.69
C LYS A 187 -21.94 -11.77 -3.69
N ALA A 188 -21.94 -13.03 -3.23
CA ALA A 188 -21.71 -14.19 -4.09
C ALA A 188 -22.75 -14.27 -5.24
N SER A 189 -24.00 -13.90 -4.97
CA SER A 189 -25.08 -13.86 -5.99
C SER A 189 -24.75 -12.90 -7.14
N LEU A 190 -24.09 -11.76 -6.88
CA LEU A 190 -23.67 -10.83 -7.93
C LEU A 190 -22.54 -11.42 -8.78
N LEU A 191 -21.61 -12.12 -8.15
CA LEU A 191 -20.54 -12.84 -8.86
C LEU A 191 -21.11 -13.93 -9.77
N GLU A 192 -22.09 -14.69 -9.29
CA GLU A 192 -22.78 -15.70 -10.09
C GLU A 192 -23.56 -15.08 -11.25
N GLU A 193 -24.29 -14.01 -11.00
CA GLU A 193 -25.09 -13.31 -12.02
C GLU A 193 -24.23 -12.86 -13.21
N PHE A 194 -23.00 -12.42 -12.96
CA PHE A 194 -22.06 -12.01 -14.02
C PHE A 194 -21.11 -13.13 -14.48
N GLY A 195 -21.16 -14.31 -13.85
CA GLY A 195 -20.25 -15.42 -14.17
C GLY A 195 -18.80 -15.10 -13.80
N VAL A 196 -18.57 -14.43 -12.67
CA VAL A 196 -17.25 -13.94 -12.23
C VAL A 196 -16.63 -14.90 -11.22
N ARG A 197 -15.39 -15.29 -11.45
CA ARG A 197 -14.48 -15.89 -10.49
C ARG A 197 -13.57 -14.82 -9.92
N TRP A 198 -13.64 -14.59 -8.62
CA TRP A 198 -12.91 -13.55 -7.91
C TRP A 198 -11.80 -14.13 -7.05
N LEU A 199 -10.54 -13.82 -7.38
CA LEU A 199 -9.34 -14.28 -6.70
C LEU A 199 -8.74 -13.14 -5.89
N THR A 200 -8.52 -13.37 -4.59
CA THR A 200 -7.72 -12.52 -3.72
C THR A 200 -6.59 -13.34 -3.14
N TYR A 201 -5.47 -12.72 -2.81
CA TYR A 201 -4.32 -13.44 -2.26
C TYR A 201 -3.56 -12.56 -1.28
N ASP A 202 -2.87 -13.18 -0.33
CA ASP A 202 -1.97 -12.48 0.56
C ASP A 202 -0.68 -12.15 -0.18
N LEU A 203 -0.31 -10.88 -0.20
CA LEU A 203 0.98 -10.44 -0.72
C LEU A 203 2.12 -11.10 0.09
N PRO A 204 3.31 -11.29 -0.48
CA PRO A 204 4.41 -11.97 0.21
C PRO A 204 4.70 -11.43 1.61
N GLY A 205 4.69 -12.32 2.61
CA GLY A 205 4.90 -12.01 4.02
C GLY A 205 3.67 -11.51 4.78
N PHE A 206 2.52 -11.34 4.10
CA PHE A 206 1.24 -11.06 4.74
C PHE A 206 0.43 -12.33 4.94
N GLY A 207 -0.52 -12.30 5.88
CA GLY A 207 -1.45 -13.39 6.12
C GLY A 207 -0.77 -14.74 6.23
N GLU A 208 -1.14 -15.65 5.33
CA GLU A 208 -0.60 -17.00 5.28
C GLU A 208 0.38 -17.23 4.11
N SER A 209 0.81 -16.17 3.39
CA SER A 209 1.79 -16.27 2.31
C SER A 209 3.22 -16.16 2.82
N ASP A 210 4.13 -16.95 2.23
CA ASP A 210 5.54 -16.87 2.57
C ASP A 210 6.16 -15.52 2.16
N PRO A 211 7.17 -15.02 2.89
CA PRO A 211 7.89 -13.81 2.52
C PRO A 211 8.73 -14.02 1.26
N HIS A 212 8.88 -12.96 0.45
CA HIS A 212 9.77 -12.95 -0.72
C HIS A 212 11.07 -12.21 -0.35
N PRO A 213 12.26 -12.81 -0.50
CA PRO A 213 13.54 -12.21 -0.08
C PRO A 213 13.88 -10.91 -0.83
N GLU A 214 13.60 -10.87 -2.14
CA GLU A 214 13.92 -9.76 -3.05
C GLU A 214 12.64 -9.22 -3.71
N ARG A 215 11.72 -8.74 -2.88
CA ARG A 215 10.42 -8.28 -3.34
C ARG A 215 10.51 -6.98 -4.15
N THR A 216 9.95 -7.01 -5.36
CA THR A 216 9.81 -5.88 -6.27
C THR A 216 8.40 -5.83 -6.86
N LEU A 217 8.05 -4.76 -7.56
CA LEU A 217 6.77 -4.70 -8.29
C LEU A 217 6.75 -5.67 -9.47
N GLU A 218 7.89 -5.91 -10.11
CA GLU A 218 8.01 -6.91 -11.16
C GLU A 218 7.76 -8.32 -10.61
N SER A 219 8.41 -8.69 -9.50
CA SER A 219 8.16 -9.99 -8.86
C SER A 219 6.71 -10.14 -8.41
N SER A 220 6.06 -9.05 -7.98
CA SER A 220 4.65 -9.06 -7.62
C SER A 220 3.73 -9.36 -8.81
N ALA A 221 4.03 -8.80 -10.00
CA ALA A 221 3.31 -9.13 -11.23
C ALA A 221 3.53 -10.58 -11.65
N MET A 222 4.76 -11.09 -11.51
CA MET A 222 5.06 -12.50 -11.79
C MET A 222 4.34 -13.43 -10.82
N ASP A 223 4.30 -13.12 -9.52
CA ASP A 223 3.55 -13.90 -8.52
C ASP A 223 2.04 -13.96 -8.88
N MET A 224 1.43 -12.85 -9.34
CA MET A 224 0.04 -12.86 -9.84
C MET A 224 -0.13 -13.79 -11.04
N SER A 225 0.80 -13.76 -11.99
CA SER A 225 0.77 -14.63 -13.16
C SER A 225 0.90 -16.11 -12.79
N LEU A 226 1.82 -16.42 -11.88
CA LEU A 226 2.05 -17.79 -11.41
C LEU A 226 0.86 -18.32 -10.62
N LEU A 227 0.29 -17.49 -9.72
CA LEU A 227 -0.93 -17.83 -9.00
C LEU A 227 -2.08 -18.12 -9.97
N ALA A 228 -2.35 -17.21 -10.92
CA ALA A 228 -3.43 -17.40 -11.90
C ALA A 228 -3.29 -18.70 -12.67
N ASN A 229 -2.06 -19.05 -13.12
CA ASN A 229 -1.79 -20.31 -13.79
C ASN A 229 -2.04 -21.52 -12.86
N ALA A 230 -1.53 -21.46 -11.62
CA ALA A 230 -1.64 -22.55 -10.65
C ALA A 230 -3.09 -22.87 -10.26
N VAL A 231 -3.98 -21.84 -10.25
CA VAL A 231 -5.39 -22.00 -9.96
C VAL A 231 -6.25 -22.24 -11.23
N GLY A 232 -5.62 -22.52 -12.37
CA GLY A 232 -6.30 -22.92 -13.60
C GLY A 232 -6.99 -21.78 -14.36
N VAL A 233 -6.48 -20.55 -14.30
CA VAL A 233 -6.95 -19.48 -15.20
C VAL A 233 -6.32 -19.69 -16.59
N THR A 234 -7.13 -20.10 -17.54
CA THR A 234 -6.68 -20.42 -18.92
C THR A 234 -6.76 -19.22 -19.88
N GLY A 235 -7.62 -18.27 -19.59
CA GLY A 235 -7.82 -17.06 -20.40
C GLY A 235 -7.14 -15.82 -19.82
N LYS A 236 -7.48 -14.66 -20.40
CA LYS A 236 -7.06 -13.37 -19.86
C LYS A 236 -7.89 -13.04 -18.61
N LEU A 237 -7.25 -12.39 -17.65
CA LEU A 237 -7.86 -12.00 -16.38
C LEU A 237 -7.99 -10.47 -16.25
N TRP A 238 -8.93 -10.04 -15.44
CA TRP A 238 -9.02 -8.66 -14.99
C TRP A 238 -8.17 -8.48 -13.73
N VAL A 239 -7.42 -7.38 -13.67
CA VAL A 239 -6.75 -6.99 -12.43
C VAL A 239 -7.52 -5.87 -11.74
N VAL A 240 -7.75 -6.02 -10.43
CA VAL A 240 -8.45 -5.01 -9.62
C VAL A 240 -7.51 -4.48 -8.56
N GLY A 241 -7.22 -3.17 -8.59
CA GLY A 241 -6.38 -2.50 -7.60
C GLY A 241 -7.19 -1.52 -6.76
N TYR A 242 -7.13 -1.65 -5.44
CA TYR A 242 -7.70 -0.71 -4.49
C TYR A 242 -6.60 -0.03 -3.67
N SER A 243 -6.64 1.32 -3.57
CA SER A 243 -5.69 2.09 -2.76
C SER A 243 -4.23 1.74 -3.10
N SER A 244 -3.42 1.35 -2.12
CA SER A 244 -2.04 0.89 -2.36
C SER A 244 -1.95 -0.43 -3.13
N GLY A 245 -2.97 -1.29 -3.11
CA GLY A 245 -3.03 -2.48 -3.96
C GLY A 245 -2.96 -2.16 -5.46
N SER A 246 -3.29 -0.93 -5.84
CA SER A 246 -3.17 -0.45 -7.23
C SER A 246 -1.71 -0.40 -7.72
N ILE A 247 -0.71 -0.30 -6.85
CA ILE A 247 0.69 -0.32 -7.29
C ILE A 247 1.06 -1.66 -7.94
N HIS A 248 0.48 -2.75 -7.42
CA HIS A 248 0.63 -4.09 -7.97
C HIS A 248 -0.17 -4.27 -9.26
N ALA A 249 -1.35 -3.64 -9.35
CA ALA A 249 -2.14 -3.64 -10.58
C ALA A 249 -1.43 -2.83 -11.70
N TRP A 250 -0.80 -1.70 -11.39
CA TRP A 250 0.07 -0.98 -12.34
C TRP A 250 1.25 -1.84 -12.79
N ALA A 251 1.85 -2.61 -11.88
CA ALA A 251 2.91 -3.55 -12.20
C ALA A 251 2.42 -4.68 -13.14
N ALA A 252 1.23 -5.23 -12.90
CA ALA A 252 0.63 -6.21 -13.78
C ALA A 252 0.43 -5.67 -15.21
N LEU A 253 -0.07 -4.45 -15.35
CA LEU A 253 -0.21 -3.77 -16.65
C LEU A 253 1.13 -3.59 -17.37
N ARG A 254 2.24 -3.42 -16.62
CA ARG A 254 3.58 -3.23 -17.18
C ARG A 254 4.26 -4.53 -17.55
N PHE A 255 4.19 -5.54 -16.68
CA PHE A 255 5.05 -6.73 -16.79
C PHE A 255 4.34 -7.97 -17.32
N ILE A 256 3.00 -8.04 -17.26
CA ILE A 256 2.20 -9.16 -17.77
C ILE A 256 0.98 -8.70 -18.60
N PRO A 257 1.13 -7.67 -19.47
CA PRO A 257 0.00 -7.08 -20.21
C PRO A 257 -0.75 -8.09 -21.08
N GLU A 258 -0.07 -9.10 -21.60
CA GLU A 258 -0.64 -10.13 -22.47
C GLU A 258 -1.64 -11.04 -21.73
N LYS A 259 -1.50 -11.18 -20.42
CA LYS A 259 -2.40 -11.98 -19.57
C LYS A 259 -3.65 -11.23 -19.14
N LEU A 260 -3.71 -9.91 -19.38
CA LEU A 260 -4.79 -9.08 -18.88
C LEU A 260 -5.85 -8.81 -19.94
N ALA A 261 -7.13 -8.96 -19.54
CA ALA A 261 -8.31 -8.55 -20.29
C ALA A 261 -8.65 -7.08 -20.03
N GLY A 262 -8.48 -6.62 -18.80
CA GLY A 262 -8.80 -5.27 -18.37
C GLY A 262 -8.26 -4.96 -16.98
N ALA A 263 -8.38 -3.70 -16.57
CA ALA A 263 -8.02 -3.24 -15.25
C ALA A 263 -9.09 -2.35 -14.64
N ALA A 264 -9.38 -2.56 -13.36
CA ALA A 264 -10.25 -1.71 -12.56
C ALA A 264 -9.49 -1.19 -11.34
N MET A 265 -9.45 0.12 -11.18
CA MET A 265 -8.69 0.79 -10.12
C MET A 265 -9.63 1.63 -9.27
N PHE A 266 -9.55 1.46 -7.96
CA PHE A 266 -10.33 2.23 -7.00
C PHE A 266 -9.39 3.06 -6.15
N ALA A 267 -9.54 4.39 -6.21
CA ALA A 267 -8.65 5.34 -5.54
C ALA A 267 -7.16 4.95 -5.73
N PRO A 268 -6.66 4.89 -6.98
CA PRO A 268 -5.37 4.28 -7.26
C PRO A 268 -4.21 5.07 -6.70
N MET A 269 -3.41 4.42 -5.86
CA MET A 269 -2.15 4.97 -5.39
C MET A 269 -1.15 5.06 -6.54
N VAL A 270 -0.48 6.20 -6.65
CA VAL A 270 0.68 6.40 -7.51
C VAL A 270 1.86 6.88 -6.69
N ASN A 271 3.06 6.74 -7.23
CA ASN A 271 4.26 7.22 -6.55
C ASN A 271 4.21 8.77 -6.40
N PRO A 272 4.10 9.32 -5.17
CA PRO A 272 4.03 10.77 -4.96
C PRO A 272 5.34 11.50 -5.31
N TYR A 273 6.40 10.76 -5.58
CA TYR A 273 7.70 11.27 -6.01
C TYR A 273 7.98 10.99 -7.49
N ASP A 274 6.97 10.56 -8.26
CA ASP A 274 7.13 10.35 -9.70
C ASP A 274 7.62 11.64 -10.37
N GLN A 275 8.65 11.52 -11.20
CA GLN A 275 9.30 12.66 -11.85
C GLN A 275 8.42 13.30 -12.92
N THR A 276 7.50 12.53 -13.50
CA THR A 276 6.56 12.99 -14.53
C THR A 276 5.34 13.72 -13.96
N MET A 277 5.16 13.66 -12.64
CA MET A 277 4.13 14.41 -11.92
C MET A 277 4.48 15.91 -11.92
N SER A 278 3.57 16.77 -12.37
CA SER A 278 3.74 18.21 -12.37
C SER A 278 3.90 18.76 -10.94
N ARG A 279 4.49 19.96 -10.83
CA ARG A 279 4.63 20.62 -9.51
C ARG A 279 3.28 20.86 -8.84
N GLU A 280 2.27 21.20 -9.64
CA GLU A 280 0.93 21.50 -9.15
C GLU A 280 0.21 20.22 -8.66
N GLU A 281 0.24 19.11 -9.43
CA GLU A 281 -0.32 17.82 -9.03
C GLU A 281 0.33 17.35 -7.73
N ARG A 282 1.65 17.44 -7.64
CA ARG A 282 2.41 17.09 -6.45
C ARG A 282 2.01 17.97 -5.26
N ARG A 283 1.93 19.30 -5.44
CA ARG A 283 1.52 20.23 -4.39
C ARG A 283 0.13 19.89 -3.86
N ARG A 284 -0.87 19.70 -4.74
CA ARG A 284 -2.24 19.32 -4.36
C ARG A 284 -2.29 18.01 -3.59
N THR A 285 -1.53 17.00 -4.02
CA THR A 285 -1.43 15.71 -3.33
C THR A 285 -0.86 15.88 -1.92
N TRP A 286 0.27 16.59 -1.81
CA TRP A 286 0.90 16.79 -0.51
C TRP A 286 0.08 17.69 0.42
N GLU A 287 -0.65 18.67 -0.05
CA GLU A 287 -1.51 19.53 0.76
C GLU A 287 -2.65 18.76 1.45
N LYS A 288 -3.24 17.77 0.78
CA LYS A 288 -4.31 16.94 1.34
C LYS A 288 -3.85 16.02 2.47
N TRP A 289 -2.59 15.65 2.50
CA TRP A 289 -2.06 14.73 3.50
C TRP A 289 -1.72 15.38 4.83
N THR A 290 -1.94 14.65 5.91
CA THR A 290 -1.56 15.05 7.27
C THR A 290 -0.03 15.14 7.39
N ARG A 291 0.46 15.93 8.36
CA ARG A 291 1.90 16.02 8.65
C ARG A 291 2.50 14.65 8.99
N TRP A 292 1.74 13.83 9.72
CA TRP A 292 2.16 12.48 10.08
C TRP A 292 2.34 11.58 8.84
N LYS A 293 1.38 11.56 7.93
CA LYS A 293 1.50 10.78 6.68
C LYS A 293 2.69 11.22 5.84
N LYS A 294 2.90 12.53 5.72
CA LYS A 294 4.09 13.09 5.04
C LYS A 294 5.40 12.60 5.69
N PHE A 295 5.44 12.60 7.02
CA PHE A 295 6.59 12.12 7.78
C PHE A 295 6.83 10.61 7.56
N MET A 296 5.79 9.78 7.57
CA MET A 296 5.90 8.35 7.31
C MET A 296 6.43 8.07 5.89
N TYR A 297 5.95 8.80 4.87
CA TYR A 297 6.49 8.69 3.51
C TYR A 297 7.92 9.19 3.37
N PHE A 298 8.30 10.22 4.11
CA PHE A 298 9.69 10.65 4.19
C PHE A 298 10.58 9.57 4.80
N LEU A 299 10.14 8.95 5.90
CA LEU A 299 10.85 7.82 6.52
C LEU A 299 10.96 6.63 5.56
N ALA A 300 9.86 6.24 4.91
CA ALA A 300 9.84 5.14 3.95
C ALA A 300 10.89 5.35 2.84
N ARG A 301 11.04 6.59 2.37
CA ARG A 301 11.97 6.93 1.29
C ARG A 301 13.42 7.05 1.73
N ARG A 302 13.70 7.56 2.94
CA ARG A 302 15.05 7.94 3.38
C ARG A 302 15.61 7.07 4.50
N PHE A 303 14.75 6.59 5.37
CA PHE A 303 15.12 5.89 6.60
C PHE A 303 14.17 4.73 6.90
N PRO A 304 13.98 3.75 6.00
CA PRO A 304 12.96 2.71 6.15
C PRO A 304 13.12 1.88 7.43
N ARG A 305 14.35 1.72 7.94
CA ARG A 305 14.59 1.00 9.20
C ARG A 305 13.91 1.63 10.41
N PHE A 306 13.67 2.96 10.39
CA PHE A 306 12.94 3.63 11.47
C PHE A 306 11.44 3.34 11.43
N LEU A 307 10.88 2.93 10.28
CA LEU A 307 9.48 2.52 10.19
C LEU A 307 9.19 1.31 11.07
N ALA A 308 10.17 0.40 11.27
CA ALA A 308 10.00 -0.77 12.11
C ALA A 308 9.51 -0.42 13.53
N TYR A 309 10.07 0.63 14.13
CA TYR A 309 9.66 1.10 15.47
C TYR A 309 8.19 1.55 15.47
N PHE A 310 7.80 2.38 14.48
CA PHE A 310 6.43 2.91 14.41
C PHE A 310 5.42 1.83 14.08
N TYR A 311 5.73 0.94 13.14
CA TYR A 311 4.83 -0.15 12.72
C TYR A 311 4.69 -1.22 13.79
N HIS A 312 5.78 -1.61 14.45
CA HIS A 312 5.70 -2.52 15.58
C HIS A 312 4.80 -1.97 16.69
N ARG A 313 4.98 -0.69 17.04
CA ARG A 313 4.12 -0.02 18.04
C ARG A 313 2.67 0.11 17.59
N SER A 314 2.42 0.44 16.33
CA SER A 314 1.06 0.69 15.82
C SER A 314 0.31 -0.58 15.47
N PHE A 315 0.97 -1.60 14.92
CA PHE A 315 0.32 -2.77 14.36
C PHE A 315 0.46 -4.01 15.24
N LEU A 316 1.61 -4.20 15.90
CA LEU A 316 1.88 -5.42 16.69
C LEU A 316 1.77 -5.22 18.21
N SER A 317 1.33 -4.05 18.68
CA SER A 317 1.18 -3.79 20.12
C SER A 317 0.03 -4.55 20.77
N GLY A 318 -0.79 -5.26 20.01
CA GLY A 318 -1.99 -5.97 20.49
C GLY A 318 -3.16 -5.05 20.86
N LYS A 319 -3.09 -3.76 20.47
CA LYS A 319 -4.12 -2.76 20.75
C LYS A 319 -4.74 -2.26 19.45
N HIS A 320 -5.93 -2.75 19.10
CA HIS A 320 -6.66 -2.30 17.90
C HIS A 320 -6.83 -0.78 17.83
N GLY A 321 -7.15 -0.12 18.93
CA GLY A 321 -7.36 1.32 18.97
C GLY A 321 -6.19 2.18 18.50
N GLN A 322 -4.99 1.63 18.34
CA GLN A 322 -3.87 2.34 17.73
C GLN A 322 -3.92 2.31 16.20
N ILE A 323 -4.33 1.19 15.63
CA ILE A 323 -4.54 1.04 14.17
C ILE A 323 -5.70 1.94 13.74
N ASP A 324 -6.82 1.90 14.48
CA ASP A 324 -8.01 2.71 14.23
C ASP A 324 -7.69 4.20 14.31
N LYS A 325 -6.91 4.63 15.31
CA LYS A 325 -6.43 5.99 15.42
C LYS A 325 -5.54 6.39 14.24
N TRP A 326 -4.68 5.51 13.79
CA TRP A 326 -3.81 5.74 12.64
C TRP A 326 -4.63 5.92 11.35
N LEU A 327 -5.64 5.07 11.15
CA LEU A 327 -6.56 5.16 10.03
C LEU A 327 -7.39 6.44 10.07
N SER A 328 -8.05 6.72 11.20
CA SER A 328 -8.99 7.84 11.37
C SER A 328 -8.37 9.23 11.14
N MET A 329 -7.05 9.37 11.36
CA MET A 329 -6.36 10.65 11.15
C MET A 329 -6.34 11.13 9.70
N SER A 330 -6.57 10.25 8.74
CA SER A 330 -6.46 10.57 7.30
C SER A 330 -7.79 10.57 6.56
N LEU A 331 -8.93 10.42 7.25
CA LEU A 331 -10.24 10.20 6.63
C LEU A 331 -11.07 11.47 6.46
N GLY A 332 -11.88 11.49 5.39
CA GLY A 332 -12.97 12.44 5.18
C GLY A 332 -14.14 12.22 6.15
N LYS A 333 -15.16 13.08 6.09
CA LYS A 333 -16.32 12.97 7.00
C LYS A 333 -17.15 11.70 6.75
N ARG A 334 -17.37 11.36 5.47
CA ARG A 334 -18.15 10.18 5.07
C ARG A 334 -17.46 8.88 5.42
N ASP A 335 -16.15 8.80 5.15
CA ASP A 335 -15.36 7.64 5.53
C ASP A 335 -15.40 7.40 7.04
N ARG A 336 -15.38 8.48 7.85
CA ARG A 336 -15.51 8.34 9.32
C ARG A 336 -16.84 7.75 9.75
N ALA A 337 -17.94 8.20 9.14
CA ALA A 337 -19.24 7.63 9.43
C ALA A 337 -19.33 6.14 9.06
N LEU A 338 -18.68 5.72 7.96
CA LEU A 338 -18.63 4.32 7.55
C LEU A 338 -17.81 3.46 8.53
N ILE A 339 -16.65 3.94 8.99
CA ILE A 339 -15.80 3.16 9.91
C ILE A 339 -16.39 3.03 11.32
N GLU A 340 -17.35 3.89 11.67
CA GLU A 340 -18.11 3.81 12.92
C GLU A 340 -19.26 2.78 12.83
N ASP A 341 -19.54 2.24 11.64
CA ASP A 341 -20.53 1.19 11.43
C ASP A 341 -20.03 -0.15 11.99
N PRO A 342 -20.79 -0.86 12.83
CA PRO A 342 -20.38 -2.14 13.40
C PRO A 342 -20.01 -3.20 12.35
N ILE A 343 -20.67 -3.20 11.18
CA ILE A 343 -20.36 -4.14 10.09
C ILE A 343 -18.96 -3.88 9.54
N TYR A 344 -18.62 -2.60 9.37
CA TYR A 344 -17.28 -2.20 8.93
C TYR A 344 -16.24 -2.58 9.98
N GLU A 345 -16.52 -2.32 11.26
CA GLU A 345 -15.58 -2.58 12.36
C GLU A 345 -15.23 -4.07 12.45
N GLU A 346 -16.22 -4.96 12.39
CA GLU A 346 -16.00 -6.42 12.41
C GLU A 346 -15.16 -6.91 11.23
N PHE A 347 -15.53 -6.45 10.03
CA PHE A 347 -14.79 -6.76 8.80
C PHE A 347 -13.35 -6.27 8.89
N TRP A 348 -13.16 -5.00 9.23
CA TRP A 348 -11.85 -4.34 9.32
C TRP A 348 -10.94 -5.02 10.35
N GLN A 349 -11.49 -5.32 11.51
CA GLN A 349 -10.75 -6.03 12.55
C GLN A 349 -10.20 -7.35 12.05
N ARG A 350 -11.05 -8.18 11.42
CA ARG A 350 -10.67 -9.50 10.93
C ARG A 350 -9.62 -9.42 9.81
N ASP A 351 -9.76 -8.46 8.90
CA ASP A 351 -8.83 -8.27 7.79
C ASP A 351 -7.45 -7.81 8.26
N VAL A 352 -7.42 -6.87 9.20
CA VAL A 352 -6.18 -6.39 9.81
C VAL A 352 -5.49 -7.49 10.63
N GLU A 353 -6.24 -8.24 11.44
CA GLU A 353 -5.70 -9.37 12.22
C GLU A 353 -5.04 -10.39 11.31
N GLU A 354 -5.66 -10.68 10.17
CA GLU A 354 -5.07 -11.56 9.17
C GLU A 354 -3.81 -10.96 8.55
N SER A 355 -3.81 -9.67 8.21
CA SER A 355 -2.66 -9.02 7.60
C SER A 355 -1.39 -9.06 8.46
N ILE A 356 -1.55 -9.03 9.79
CA ILE A 356 -0.44 -9.04 10.76
C ILE A 356 -0.18 -10.43 11.37
N ARG A 357 -0.81 -11.46 10.85
CA ARG A 357 -0.75 -12.85 11.34
C ARG A 357 0.66 -13.34 11.66
N GLN A 358 1.64 -13.01 10.84
CA GLN A 358 3.02 -13.46 11.00
C GLN A 358 3.79 -12.74 12.12
N GLY A 359 3.24 -11.65 12.68
CA GLY A 359 3.89 -10.91 13.76
C GLY A 359 5.16 -10.17 13.32
N ASP A 360 5.36 -9.98 12.00
CA ASP A 360 6.49 -9.26 11.43
C ASP A 360 6.04 -7.96 10.77
N VAL A 361 6.79 -6.89 10.96
CA VAL A 361 6.55 -5.58 10.33
C VAL A 361 7.29 -5.40 9.00
N LYS A 362 8.17 -6.33 8.64
CA LYS A 362 8.98 -6.26 7.43
C LYS A 362 8.12 -6.10 6.17
N PRO A 363 7.05 -6.88 5.94
CA PRO A 363 6.20 -6.74 4.77
C PRO A 363 5.56 -5.34 4.65
N PHE A 364 5.16 -4.75 5.78
CA PHE A 364 4.60 -3.39 5.82
C PHE A 364 5.65 -2.33 5.47
N ILE A 365 6.90 -2.52 5.89
CA ILE A 365 8.00 -1.63 5.52
C ILE A 365 8.26 -1.71 4.01
N GLU A 366 8.31 -2.92 3.47
CA GLU A 366 8.50 -3.17 2.04
C GLU A 366 7.39 -2.52 1.21
N GLU A 367 6.11 -2.67 1.61
CA GLU A 367 4.98 -1.99 0.97
C GLU A 367 5.12 -0.46 1.02
N ALA A 368 5.44 0.10 2.18
CA ALA A 368 5.61 1.53 2.33
C ALA A 368 6.77 2.07 1.48
N VAL A 369 7.85 1.31 1.36
CA VAL A 369 9.00 1.65 0.51
C VAL A 369 8.60 1.58 -0.97
N MET A 370 7.89 0.54 -1.41
CA MET A 370 7.42 0.41 -2.78
C MET A 370 6.51 1.57 -3.20
N GLN A 371 5.66 2.09 -2.31
CA GLN A 371 4.81 3.24 -2.62
C GLN A 371 5.60 4.51 -2.98
N VAL A 372 6.84 4.66 -2.51
CA VAL A 372 7.63 5.91 -2.63
C VAL A 372 8.99 5.73 -3.31
N SER A 373 9.37 4.52 -3.67
CA SER A 373 10.61 4.21 -4.36
C SER A 373 10.47 4.26 -5.88
N ASN A 374 11.56 4.02 -6.58
CA ASN A 374 11.51 3.80 -8.02
C ASN A 374 10.88 2.43 -8.31
N TRP A 375 9.83 2.41 -9.12
CA TRP A 375 9.10 1.20 -9.50
C TRP A 375 9.81 0.35 -10.58
N GLY A 376 10.92 0.86 -11.14
CA GLY A 376 11.54 0.26 -12.32
C GLY A 376 10.85 0.64 -13.63
N PHE A 377 9.73 1.34 -13.56
CA PHE A 377 8.98 1.89 -14.70
C PHE A 377 8.26 3.18 -14.29
N CYS A 378 7.83 3.96 -15.27
CA CYS A 378 6.91 5.09 -15.06
C CYS A 378 5.55 4.81 -15.73
N LEU A 379 4.48 5.44 -15.22
CA LEU A 379 3.13 5.24 -15.78
C LEU A 379 3.03 5.67 -17.25
N ALA A 380 3.91 6.56 -17.72
CA ALA A 380 3.96 6.96 -19.13
C ALA A 380 4.38 5.80 -20.06
N GLU A 381 5.09 4.80 -19.54
CA GLU A 381 5.47 3.61 -20.30
C GLU A 381 4.30 2.66 -20.55
N LEU A 382 3.20 2.80 -19.83
CA LEU A 382 1.95 2.06 -20.06
C LEU A 382 1.19 2.58 -21.28
N LYS A 383 1.60 3.71 -21.87
CA LYS A 383 1.05 4.17 -23.15
C LYS A 383 1.39 3.16 -24.22
N LEU A 384 0.41 2.92 -25.11
CA LEU A 384 0.64 2.14 -26.30
C LEU A 384 1.81 2.72 -27.09
N GLN A 385 2.83 1.91 -27.27
CA GLN A 385 3.96 2.23 -28.14
C GLN A 385 3.81 1.46 -29.44
N LYS A 386 3.83 2.19 -30.56
CA LYS A 386 3.95 1.55 -31.88
C LYS A 386 5.32 0.91 -31.95
N LYS A 387 5.36 -0.39 -32.21
CA LYS A 387 6.61 -1.13 -32.35
C LYS A 387 7.39 -0.55 -33.53
N GLU A 388 8.51 0.14 -33.27
CA GLU A 388 9.39 0.59 -34.34
C GLU A 388 9.99 -0.62 -35.05
N ARG A 389 9.67 -0.77 -36.31
CA ARG A 389 10.32 -1.77 -37.15
C ARG A 389 11.79 -1.40 -37.36
N GLY A 390 12.70 -2.30 -37.04
CA GLY A 390 14.12 -2.09 -37.26
C GLY A 390 14.39 -1.66 -38.70
N LYS A 391 15.19 -0.63 -38.86
CA LYS A 391 15.60 -0.06 -40.15
C LYS A 391 16.54 -1.05 -40.89
N GLY A 392 15.98 -2.02 -41.62
CA GLY A 392 16.73 -2.98 -42.44
C GLY A 392 16.06 -3.21 -43.78
N VAL A 393 16.84 -3.38 -44.83
CA VAL A 393 16.36 -3.60 -46.21
C VAL A 393 15.42 -4.82 -46.29
N LEU A 394 15.65 -5.87 -45.49
CA LEU A 394 14.77 -7.04 -45.36
C LEU A 394 13.39 -6.71 -44.78
N ASN A 395 13.31 -5.79 -43.85
CA ASN A 395 12.03 -5.35 -43.24
C ASN A 395 11.26 -4.46 -44.20
N TRP A 396 11.95 -3.65 -45.01
CA TRP A 396 11.36 -2.87 -46.08
C TRP A 396 10.73 -3.75 -47.17
N LEU A 397 11.42 -4.84 -47.59
CA LEU A 397 10.88 -5.83 -48.52
C LEU A 397 9.67 -6.61 -47.97
N LYS A 398 9.68 -6.94 -46.69
CA LYS A 398 8.52 -7.56 -46.04
C LYS A 398 7.29 -6.62 -45.95
N SER A 399 7.50 -5.30 -45.79
CA SER A 399 6.40 -4.34 -45.75
C SER A 399 5.70 -4.13 -47.11
N MET A 400 6.36 -4.46 -48.20
CA MET A 400 5.74 -4.44 -49.56
C MET A 400 4.86 -5.67 -49.85
N LEU A 401 5.02 -6.76 -49.10
CA LEU A 401 4.34 -8.02 -49.37
C LEU A 401 3.25 -8.40 -48.37
N ILE A 402 3.20 -7.73 -47.22
CA ILE A 402 2.25 -8.01 -46.12
C ILE A 402 1.48 -6.73 -45.78
N VAL A 403 0.16 -6.83 -45.79
CA VAL A 403 -0.74 -5.77 -45.27
C VAL A 403 -0.29 -5.37 -43.86
N ASP A 404 0.03 -4.09 -43.70
CA ASP A 404 0.58 -3.51 -42.47
C ASP A 404 -0.39 -3.69 -41.31
N GLN A 405 -0.23 -4.76 -40.53
CA GLN A 405 -0.78 -4.81 -39.18
C GLN A 405 0.17 -4.02 -38.26
N GLU A 406 -0.30 -2.87 -37.78
CA GLU A 406 0.42 -2.09 -36.77
C GLU A 406 0.53 -2.91 -35.49
N GLU A 407 1.74 -3.36 -35.14
CA GLU A 407 2.00 -4.02 -33.87
C GLU A 407 2.18 -2.96 -32.78
N TYR A 408 1.30 -2.98 -31.78
CA TYR A 408 1.41 -2.18 -30.58
C TYR A 408 2.02 -3.00 -29.43
N LEU A 409 2.93 -2.38 -28.69
CA LEU A 409 3.49 -2.94 -27.46
C LEU A 409 2.82 -2.30 -26.27
N GLY A 410 2.47 -3.11 -25.26
CA GLY A 410 1.84 -2.67 -24.03
C GLY A 410 0.43 -3.23 -23.84
N PHE A 411 -0.24 -2.73 -22.82
CA PHE A 411 -1.61 -3.16 -22.48
C PHE A 411 -2.63 -2.49 -23.40
N LEU A 412 -3.45 -3.30 -24.06
CA LEU A 412 -4.47 -2.87 -25.05
C LEU A 412 -5.89 -2.87 -24.49
N GLY A 413 -6.11 -3.45 -23.30
CA GLY A 413 -7.43 -3.58 -22.70
C GLY A 413 -7.93 -2.27 -22.06
N PRO A 414 -9.19 -2.25 -21.63
CA PRO A 414 -9.77 -1.10 -20.93
C PRO A 414 -9.17 -0.93 -19.52
N ILE A 415 -8.98 0.34 -19.13
CA ILE A 415 -8.61 0.73 -17.77
C ILE A 415 -9.73 1.62 -17.24
N HIS A 416 -10.39 1.19 -16.17
CA HIS A 416 -11.41 1.96 -15.47
C HIS A 416 -10.89 2.41 -14.11
N ILE A 417 -11.13 3.68 -13.75
CA ILE A 417 -10.67 4.27 -12.49
C ILE A 417 -11.85 4.93 -11.80
N TRP A 418 -12.14 4.54 -10.57
CA TRP A 418 -13.12 5.19 -9.70
C TRP A 418 -12.40 6.01 -8.63
N GLN A 419 -12.80 7.28 -8.49
CA GLN A 419 -12.15 8.21 -7.57
C GLN A 419 -13.17 9.02 -6.79
N GLY A 420 -13.20 8.85 -5.48
CA GLY A 420 -13.94 9.71 -4.56
C GLY A 420 -13.29 11.09 -4.45
N MET A 421 -14.09 12.14 -4.59
CA MET A 421 -13.55 13.51 -4.61
C MET A 421 -13.27 14.08 -3.20
N ASP A 422 -13.81 13.47 -2.13
CA ASP A 422 -13.45 13.78 -0.72
C ASP A 422 -12.37 12.80 -0.17
N ASP A 423 -11.76 12.00 -1.03
CA ASP A 423 -10.69 11.09 -0.64
C ASP A 423 -9.46 11.86 -0.15
N ARG A 424 -9.05 11.59 1.10
CA ARG A 424 -7.85 12.16 1.75
C ARG A 424 -6.75 11.15 1.94
N VAL A 425 -7.04 9.87 1.73
CA VAL A 425 -6.06 8.79 1.77
C VAL A 425 -5.29 8.77 0.45
N VAL A 426 -6.00 8.68 -0.67
CA VAL A 426 -5.43 8.81 -2.01
C VAL A 426 -6.10 10.01 -2.69
N PRO A 427 -5.46 11.20 -2.65
CA PRO A 427 -6.08 12.43 -3.15
C PRO A 427 -6.42 12.36 -4.63
N PRO A 428 -7.55 12.98 -5.06
CA PRO A 428 -7.97 13.03 -6.47
C PRO A 428 -6.92 13.55 -7.44
N SER A 429 -5.97 14.36 -6.97
CA SER A 429 -4.84 14.84 -7.76
C SER A 429 -3.93 13.72 -8.29
N MET A 430 -3.91 12.55 -7.63
CA MET A 430 -3.22 11.36 -8.14
C MET A 430 -3.93 10.79 -9.35
N THR A 431 -5.26 10.72 -9.31
CA THR A 431 -6.06 10.29 -10.46
C THR A 431 -6.03 11.32 -11.60
N ASP A 432 -6.00 12.63 -11.30
CA ASP A 432 -5.80 13.68 -12.32
C ASP A 432 -4.44 13.49 -13.02
N PHE A 433 -3.39 13.18 -12.28
CA PHE A 433 -2.09 12.81 -12.84
C PHE A 433 -2.16 11.58 -13.74
N VAL A 434 -2.80 10.49 -13.28
CA VAL A 434 -2.98 9.27 -14.10
C VAL A 434 -3.74 9.59 -15.38
N HIS A 435 -4.84 10.31 -15.31
CA HIS A 435 -5.65 10.69 -16.49
C HIS A 435 -4.85 11.52 -17.51
N ARG A 436 -4.00 12.42 -17.04
CA ARG A 436 -3.09 13.19 -17.91
C ARG A 436 -2.06 12.31 -18.61
N ILE A 437 -1.53 11.30 -17.87
CA ILE A 437 -0.54 10.38 -18.41
C ILE A 437 -1.18 9.31 -19.30
N LEU A 438 -2.34 8.78 -18.91
CA LEU A 438 -3.08 7.73 -19.60
C LEU A 438 -4.47 8.24 -20.00
N PRO A 439 -4.58 9.09 -21.04
CA PRO A 439 -5.87 9.69 -21.42
C PRO A 439 -6.90 8.68 -21.93
N GLY A 440 -6.47 7.46 -22.28
CA GLY A 440 -7.37 6.36 -22.64
C GLY A 440 -8.03 5.65 -21.45
N ALA A 441 -7.62 5.95 -20.21
CA ALA A 441 -8.28 5.41 -19.03
C ALA A 441 -9.62 6.12 -18.78
N ALA A 442 -10.69 5.32 -18.57
CA ALA A 442 -12.00 5.83 -18.23
C ALA A 442 -12.05 6.19 -16.74
N VAL A 443 -12.17 7.48 -16.43
CA VAL A 443 -12.19 7.98 -15.06
C VAL A 443 -13.60 8.32 -14.60
N HIS A 444 -14.08 7.61 -13.59
CA HIS A 444 -15.36 7.78 -12.92
C HIS A 444 -15.17 8.61 -11.65
N LYS A 445 -15.40 9.94 -11.73
CA LYS A 445 -15.31 10.84 -10.57
C LYS A 445 -16.59 10.78 -9.75
N LEU A 446 -16.46 10.55 -8.45
CA LEU A 446 -17.56 10.40 -7.50
C LEU A 446 -17.59 11.62 -6.56
N PRO A 447 -18.43 12.63 -6.83
CA PRO A 447 -18.33 13.95 -6.21
C PRO A 447 -18.43 13.94 -4.68
N TYR A 448 -19.20 13.02 -4.11
CA TYR A 448 -19.51 13.00 -2.69
C TYR A 448 -18.85 11.85 -1.94
N GLU A 449 -18.10 10.99 -2.63
CA GLU A 449 -17.50 9.78 -2.03
C GLU A 449 -16.10 10.05 -1.48
N GLY A 450 -15.76 9.30 -0.42
CA GLY A 450 -14.44 9.27 0.20
C GLY A 450 -13.57 8.13 -0.33
N HIS A 451 -12.73 7.60 0.54
CA HIS A 451 -11.84 6.49 0.21
C HIS A 451 -12.55 5.13 0.19
N PHE A 452 -13.47 4.91 1.15
CA PHE A 452 -14.14 3.62 1.36
C PHE A 452 -15.58 3.60 0.84
N THR A 453 -16.27 4.72 0.85
CA THR A 453 -17.73 4.80 0.80
C THR A 453 -18.37 4.29 -0.48
N TYR A 454 -17.66 4.27 -1.61
CA TYR A 454 -18.20 3.73 -2.86
C TYR A 454 -17.90 2.24 -3.05
N VAL A 455 -16.83 1.76 -2.44
CA VAL A 455 -16.35 0.38 -2.66
C VAL A 455 -16.86 -0.57 -1.58
N TYR A 456 -17.05 -0.08 -0.34
CA TYR A 456 -17.36 -0.91 0.81
C TYR A 456 -18.87 -0.95 1.08
N PHE A 457 -19.42 -2.16 1.15
CA PHE A 457 -20.79 -2.44 1.56
C PHE A 457 -21.90 -1.73 0.75
N CYS A 458 -21.64 -1.38 -0.50
CA CYS A 458 -22.60 -0.71 -1.38
C CYS A 458 -23.03 -1.64 -2.52
N ASP A 459 -24.11 -2.39 -2.34
CA ASP A 459 -24.63 -3.35 -3.33
C ASP A 459 -24.89 -2.72 -4.71
N GLU A 460 -25.54 -1.55 -4.73
CA GLU A 460 -25.82 -0.83 -5.96
C GLU A 460 -24.55 -0.36 -6.65
N CYS A 461 -23.55 0.12 -5.86
CA CYS A 461 -22.26 0.51 -6.40
C CYS A 461 -21.53 -0.68 -7.02
N HIS A 462 -21.57 -1.85 -6.35
CA HIS A 462 -20.96 -3.09 -6.88
C HIS A 462 -21.62 -3.49 -8.20
N ARG A 463 -22.96 -3.43 -8.29
CA ARG A 463 -23.68 -3.72 -9.52
C ARG A 463 -23.29 -2.76 -10.66
N GLN A 464 -23.21 -1.47 -10.40
CA GLN A 464 -22.75 -0.46 -11.37
C GLN A 464 -21.34 -0.72 -11.86
N ILE A 465 -20.41 -1.06 -10.93
CA ILE A 465 -19.04 -1.44 -11.25
C ILE A 465 -19.04 -2.66 -12.19
N PHE A 466 -19.74 -3.73 -11.81
CA PHE A 466 -19.79 -4.97 -12.59
C PHE A 466 -20.42 -4.77 -13.97
N THR A 467 -21.50 -3.99 -14.06
CA THR A 467 -22.11 -3.62 -15.34
C THR A 467 -21.14 -2.83 -16.22
N THR A 468 -20.36 -1.93 -15.62
CA THR A 468 -19.34 -1.15 -16.36
C THR A 468 -18.21 -2.03 -16.90
N LEU A 469 -17.76 -3.01 -16.09
CA LEU A 469 -16.63 -3.88 -16.43
C LEU A 469 -17.03 -5.02 -17.39
N PHE A 470 -18.18 -5.64 -17.13
CA PHE A 470 -18.57 -6.93 -17.75
C PHE A 470 -19.82 -6.83 -18.63
N GLY A 471 -20.47 -5.66 -18.67
CA GLY A 471 -21.67 -5.44 -19.49
C GLY A 471 -22.93 -6.03 -18.85
N ILE A 472 -23.82 -6.58 -19.68
CA ILE A 472 -25.07 -7.19 -19.25
C ILE A 472 -24.77 -8.55 -18.61
N PRO A 473 -25.39 -8.87 -17.46
CA PRO A 473 -25.23 -10.17 -16.82
C PRO A 473 -25.63 -11.33 -17.74
N GLN A 474 -24.78 -12.32 -17.87
CA GLN A 474 -25.02 -13.50 -18.74
C GLN A 474 -24.94 -14.82 -17.96
N GLY A 475 -24.69 -14.76 -16.66
CA GLY A 475 -24.47 -15.94 -15.83
C GLY A 475 -23.15 -16.67 -16.11
N PRO A 476 -22.91 -17.78 -15.43
CA PRO A 476 -21.78 -18.66 -15.67
C PRO A 476 -21.83 -19.30 -17.07
N LEU A 477 -20.68 -19.81 -17.54
CA LEU A 477 -20.66 -20.66 -18.72
C LEU A 477 -21.43 -21.97 -18.46
N ASN A 478 -22.20 -22.42 -19.44
CA ASN A 478 -22.92 -23.70 -19.36
C ASN A 478 -21.94 -24.85 -19.60
N ASP A 479 -22.11 -25.96 -18.88
CA ASP A 479 -21.30 -27.18 -19.02
C ASP A 479 -21.37 -27.82 -20.43
N ASN A 480 -22.37 -27.44 -21.25
CA ASN A 480 -22.63 -28.03 -22.57
C ASN A 480 -21.77 -27.44 -23.70
N THR A 481 -20.81 -26.57 -23.46
CA THR A 481 -19.93 -25.98 -24.49
C THR A 481 -18.61 -26.72 -24.70
N VAL A 482 -18.40 -27.86 -24.03
CA VAL A 482 -17.19 -28.70 -24.19
C VAL A 482 -17.38 -29.79 -25.26
N GLU A 483 -18.58 -30.02 -25.77
CA GLU A 483 -18.81 -30.95 -26.88
C GLU A 483 -18.98 -30.15 -28.18
N VAL A 484 -18.05 -30.27 -29.06
CA VAL A 484 -18.08 -30.40 -30.53
C VAL A 484 -16.81 -29.80 -31.13
N ASN A 485 -15.77 -30.60 -31.10
CA ASN A 485 -14.79 -30.70 -32.20
C ASN A 485 -14.33 -32.18 -32.30
N GLN A 486 -15.29 -33.08 -32.51
CA GLN A 486 -14.99 -34.37 -33.12
C GLN A 486 -15.56 -34.32 -34.56
N SER A 487 -14.67 -34.24 -35.53
CA SER A 487 -14.97 -34.46 -36.93
C SER A 487 -15.62 -35.82 -37.09
N PRO A 488 -16.62 -35.97 -37.99
CA PRO A 488 -17.20 -37.27 -38.27
C PRO A 488 -16.11 -38.08 -39.04
N VAL A 489 -15.71 -39.21 -38.46
CA VAL A 489 -15.06 -40.26 -39.19
C VAL A 489 -16.18 -41.03 -39.90
N GLU A 490 -16.17 -41.02 -41.23
CA GLU A 490 -17.01 -41.86 -42.09
C GLU A 490 -16.65 -43.33 -41.85
N ASP A 491 -17.55 -44.11 -41.22
CA ASP A 491 -17.47 -45.54 -41.17
C ASP A 491 -18.18 -46.10 -42.39
N GLU A 492 -17.40 -46.69 -43.30
CA GLU A 492 -17.89 -47.56 -44.36
C GLU A 492 -18.52 -48.84 -43.76
N ALA A 493 -19.70 -49.14 -44.22
CA ALA A 493 -20.48 -50.32 -43.87
C ALA A 493 -19.88 -51.60 -44.46
N GLU A 494 -19.63 -52.60 -43.64
CA GLU A 494 -19.58 -54.00 -44.05
C GLU A 494 -20.62 -54.83 -43.29
N THR A 495 -21.59 -55.33 -44.07
CA THR A 495 -22.62 -56.33 -43.73
C THR A 495 -22.00 -57.70 -43.60
N ILE A 496 -22.34 -58.46 -42.56
CA ILE A 496 -22.52 -59.94 -42.64
C ILE A 496 -23.33 -60.48 -41.42
N ASP A 497 -24.46 -61.03 -41.81
CA ASP A 497 -25.22 -62.18 -41.31
C ASP A 497 -25.48 -62.56 -39.85
N LYS A 498 -26.79 -62.82 -39.68
CA LYS A 498 -27.55 -63.49 -38.67
C LYS A 498 -26.93 -64.79 -38.11
N VAL A 499 -27.08 -65.04 -36.82
CA VAL A 499 -27.54 -66.30 -36.22
C VAL A 499 -28.23 -66.01 -34.88
N THR A 500 -29.43 -66.58 -34.72
CA THR A 500 -30.36 -66.53 -33.60
C THR A 500 -30.04 -67.58 -32.50
N PRO A 501 -30.85 -67.69 -31.43
CA PRO A 501 -30.36 -67.75 -30.03
C PRO A 501 -30.49 -69.14 -29.42
N ILE A 502 -29.95 -69.36 -28.22
CA ILE A 502 -30.31 -70.47 -27.30
C ILE A 502 -30.36 -69.97 -25.86
N ASP A 503 -31.55 -70.20 -25.27
CA ASP A 503 -31.87 -70.12 -23.88
C ASP A 503 -31.04 -71.05 -22.99
N SER A 504 -30.89 -70.65 -21.73
CA SER A 504 -31.12 -71.40 -20.48
C SER A 504 -30.41 -70.67 -19.34
N ALA A 505 -31.07 -70.14 -18.41
CA ALA A 505 -31.79 -70.67 -17.25
C ALA A 505 -30.87 -71.15 -16.10
N THR A 506 -31.21 -70.65 -14.94
CA THR A 506 -30.94 -71.18 -13.54
C THR A 506 -29.51 -71.07 -13.03
N ASP A 507 -29.17 -70.87 -11.79
CA ASP A 507 -29.80 -70.64 -10.47
C ASP A 507 -28.72 -70.20 -9.48
N GLU A 508 -29.16 -69.51 -8.45
CA GLU A 508 -28.74 -69.52 -7.03
C GLU A 508 -27.30 -69.86 -6.60
N ILE A 509 -26.59 -69.03 -5.90
CA ILE A 509 -26.51 -68.93 -4.41
C ILE A 509 -25.87 -67.56 -4.04
#